data_86edd76158eea5c91719bcceb42ecd3e
#
_entry.id   86edd76158eea5c91719bcceb42ecd3e
#
_cell.length_a   1.000
_cell.length_b   1.000
_cell.length_c   1.000
_cell.angle_alpha   90.00
_cell.angle_beta   90.00
_cell.angle_gamma   90.00
#
_symmetry.space_group_name_H-M   'P 1'
#
loop_
_entity.id
_entity.type
_entity.pdbx_description
1 polymer ?
#
loop_
_entity_poly.entity_id
_entity_poly.type
_entity_poly.pdbx_seq_one_letter_code
_entity_poly.pdbx_strand_id
1 'polypeptide(L)'
;MRRRHTSAHKRGGSYRALTNETKYPFIVELAVTGEELELALNRRIIDFHNRRHIRTRHGRAILRNGEEHYRWCFSDIATARAVAEQFGGAFYKP
;
A
#
# COMPACT_ATOMS: atom_id res chain seq x y z
N MET A 1 -19.40 3.44 10.57
CA MET A 1 -19.36 3.61 9.77
C MET A 1 -18.96 3.65 8.96
N ARG A 2 -18.97 3.57 9.26
CA ARG A 2 -18.80 3.69 8.37
C ARG A 2 -18.21 3.26 7.68
N ARG A 3 -18.09 3.07 8.01
CA ARG A 3 -17.67 2.78 7.23
C ARG A 3 -17.35 2.24 6.60
N ARG A 4 -17.25 2.21 6.89
CA ARG A 4 -17.03 1.83 6.16
C ARG A 4 -16.71 1.61 5.42
N HIS A 5 -16.54 1.76 5.95
CA HIS A 5 -16.34 1.51 4.97
C HIS A 5 -15.79 1.25 4.41
N THR A 6 -15.44 1.03 4.92
CA THR A 6 -15.01 0.74 4.27
C THR A 6 -14.64 0.33 3.61
N SER A 7 -14.39 0.03 3.76
CA SER A 7 -14.14 -0.41 3.05
C SER A 7 -14.12 -0.61 2.21
N ALA A 8 -14.41 -0.48 2.33
CA ALA A 8 -14.56 -0.86 1.38
C ALA A 8 -14.00 -0.79 0.46
N HIS A 9 -13.81 -0.51 0.05
CA HIS A 9 -13.18 -0.49 -0.97
C HIS A 9 -12.63 -1.56 -1.35
N LYS A 10 -12.87 -2.18 -1.06
CA LYS A 10 -12.10 -3.12 -1.32
C LYS A 10 -12.48 -3.99 -2.30
N ARG A 11 -13.60 -4.10 -2.72
CA ARG A 11 -14.05 -5.04 -3.51
C ARG A 11 -13.69 -5.00 -4.89
N GLY A 12 -14.15 -4.09 -5.65
CA GLY A 12 -13.76 -3.92 -7.02
C GLY A 12 -12.28 -3.75 -7.07
N GLY A 13 -11.76 -3.24 -5.98
CA GLY A 13 -10.36 -3.06 -5.83
C GLY A 13 -9.55 -4.33 -5.85
N SER A 14 -10.14 -5.47 -5.50
CA SER A 14 -9.41 -6.73 -5.43
C SER A 14 -8.80 -7.15 -6.75
N TYR A 15 -9.56 -7.03 -7.83
CA TYR A 15 -9.07 -7.42 -9.13
C TYR A 15 -7.92 -6.53 -9.57
N ARG A 16 -8.09 -5.22 -9.42
CA ARG A 16 -7.05 -4.28 -9.77
C ARG A 16 -5.82 -4.45 -8.89
N ALA A 17 -6.05 -4.74 -7.62
CA ALA A 17 -4.94 -4.94 -6.69
C ALA A 17 -4.08 -6.13 -7.10
N LEU A 18 -4.72 -7.24 -7.48
CA LEU A 18 -3.98 -8.42 -7.96
C LEU A 18 -3.21 -8.10 -9.23
N THR A 19 -3.82 -7.37 -10.15
CA THR A 19 -3.16 -6.98 -11.37
C THR A 19 -1.94 -6.12 -11.07
N ASN A 20 -2.06 -5.18 -10.13
CA ASN A 20 -0.95 -4.34 -9.75
C ASN A 20 0.19 -5.15 -9.16
N GLU A 21 -0.12 -6.13 -8.31
CA GLU A 21 0.92 -6.96 -7.69
C GLU A 21 1.65 -7.79 -8.73
N THR A 22 0.96 -8.18 -9.80
CA THR A 22 1.58 -8.93 -10.88
C THR A 22 2.45 -8.06 -11.77
N LYS A 23 1.94 -6.89 -12.15
CA LYS A 23 2.64 -6.00 -13.06
C LYS A 23 3.76 -5.21 -12.39
N TYR A 24 3.61 -4.92 -11.11
CA TYR A 24 4.56 -4.12 -10.35
C TYR A 24 4.95 -4.92 -9.13
N PRO A 25 5.86 -5.89 -9.31
CA PRO A 25 6.04 -6.95 -8.32
C PRO A 25 6.91 -6.59 -7.13
N PHE A 26 7.48 -5.41 -7.09
CA PHE A 26 8.26 -4.98 -5.93
C PHE A 26 7.29 -4.31 -4.96
N ILE A 27 6.95 -5.02 -3.89
CA ILE A 27 5.82 -4.68 -3.04
C ILE A 27 6.30 -4.26 -1.66
N VAL A 28 5.73 -3.18 -1.14
CA VAL A 28 5.97 -2.75 0.24
C VAL A 28 4.66 -2.88 1.00
N GLU A 29 4.71 -3.56 2.12
CA GLU A 29 3.54 -3.79 2.96
C GLU A 29 3.73 -3.06 4.28
N LEU A 30 2.73 -2.28 4.66
CA LEU A 30 2.77 -1.49 5.88
C LEU A 30 1.56 -1.80 6.74
N ALA A 31 1.81 -2.03 8.04
CA ALA A 31 0.73 -2.22 8.99
C ALA A 31 0.03 -0.89 9.23
N VAL A 32 -1.28 -0.91 9.29
CA VAL A 32 -2.07 0.28 9.51
C VAL A 32 -2.98 0.04 10.70
N THR A 33 -2.76 0.78 11.78
CA THR A 33 -3.55 0.63 12.99
C THR A 33 -4.25 1.95 13.30
N GLY A 34 -5.57 1.95 13.13
CA GLY A 34 -6.35 3.12 13.44
C GLY A 34 -6.50 4.07 12.27
N GLU A 35 -7.62 4.72 12.25
CA GLU A 35 -8.02 5.57 11.14
C GLU A 35 -7.14 6.80 10.97
N GLU A 36 -6.78 7.41 12.09
CA GLU A 36 -5.92 8.59 12.06
C GLU A 36 -4.55 8.29 11.45
N LEU A 37 -3.98 7.16 11.88
CA LEU A 37 -2.68 6.76 11.40
C LEU A 37 -2.76 6.40 9.92
N GLU A 38 -3.85 5.78 9.52
CA GLU A 38 -4.05 5.43 8.13
C GLU A 38 -4.07 6.68 7.24
N LEU A 39 -4.79 7.71 7.65
CA LEU A 39 -4.88 8.95 6.87
C LEU A 39 -3.53 9.65 6.78
N ALA A 40 -2.81 9.72 7.90
CA ALA A 40 -1.51 10.35 7.93
C ALA A 40 -0.51 9.60 7.05
N LEU A 41 -0.52 8.28 7.13
CA LEU A 41 0.37 7.45 6.34
C LEU A 41 0.08 7.59 4.85
N ASN A 42 -1.20 7.54 4.48
CA ASN A 42 -1.58 7.68 3.08
C ASN A 42 -1.12 9.00 2.51
N ARG A 43 -1.29 10.09 3.26
CA ARG A 43 -0.86 11.41 2.79
C ARG A 43 0.64 11.44 2.53
N ARG A 44 1.42 10.87 3.43
CA ARG A 44 2.87 10.87 3.29
C ARG A 44 3.33 10.01 2.12
N ILE A 45 2.66 8.88 1.91
CA ILE A 45 3.00 8.00 0.80
C ILE A 45 2.62 8.62 -0.54
N ILE A 46 1.47 9.30 -0.59
CA ILE A 46 1.08 10.03 -1.80
C ILE A 46 2.09 11.13 -2.11
N ASP A 47 2.53 11.85 -1.08
CA ASP A 47 3.58 12.87 -1.27
C ASP A 47 4.86 12.26 -1.83
N PHE A 48 5.25 11.10 -1.31
CA PHE A 48 6.43 10.41 -1.81
C PHE A 48 6.29 10.13 -3.31
N HIS A 49 5.14 9.60 -3.70
CA HIS A 49 4.89 9.29 -5.11
C HIS A 49 4.90 10.56 -5.96
N ASN A 50 4.25 11.61 -5.49
CA ASN A 50 4.16 12.86 -6.24
C ASN A 50 5.52 13.49 -6.47
N ARG A 51 6.38 13.47 -5.45
CA ARG A 51 7.70 14.05 -5.58
C ARG A 51 8.58 13.30 -6.58
N ARG A 52 8.30 12.03 -6.79
CA ARG A 52 9.07 11.22 -7.73
C ARG A 52 8.35 11.03 -9.05
N HIS A 53 7.20 11.66 -9.21
CA HIS A 53 6.38 11.55 -10.43
C HIS A 53 6.02 10.10 -10.73
N ILE A 54 5.67 9.35 -9.68
CA ILE A 54 5.27 7.95 -9.78
C ILE A 54 3.78 7.85 -9.53
N ARG A 55 3.10 7.05 -10.35
CA ARG A 55 1.69 6.77 -10.12
C ARG A 55 1.56 5.80 -8.95
N THR A 56 0.66 6.11 -8.02
CA THR A 56 0.40 5.23 -6.89
C THR A 56 -0.36 3.98 -7.34
N ARG A 57 0.15 2.81 -6.96
CA ARG A 57 -0.48 1.54 -7.30
C ARG A 57 -0.64 0.70 -6.05
N HIS A 58 -1.88 0.43 -5.71
CA HIS A 58 -2.19 -0.32 -4.50
C HIS A 58 -2.26 -1.80 -4.80
N GLY A 59 -1.71 -2.61 -3.89
CA GLY A 59 -1.91 -4.04 -3.89
C GLY A 59 -3.08 -4.39 -2.99
N ARG A 60 -3.17 -5.68 -2.64
CA ARG A 60 -4.26 -6.17 -1.80
C ARG A 60 -4.06 -5.71 -0.35
N ALA A 61 -5.18 -5.52 0.34
CA ALA A 61 -5.15 -5.38 1.79
C ALA A 61 -5.07 -6.78 2.39
N ILE A 62 -4.12 -6.97 3.29
CA ILE A 62 -3.87 -8.28 3.90
C ILE A 62 -4.12 -8.19 5.39
N LEU A 63 -4.85 -9.18 5.93
CA LEU A 63 -5.08 -9.24 7.36
C LEU A 63 -4.07 -10.20 7.98
N ARG A 64 -3.28 -9.70 8.93
CA ARG A 64 -2.28 -10.51 9.63
C ARG A 64 -2.50 -10.38 11.12
N ASN A 65 -2.86 -11.47 11.78
CA ASN A 65 -3.10 -11.48 13.22
C ASN A 65 -4.12 -10.42 13.64
N GLY A 66 -5.16 -10.23 12.82
CA GLY A 66 -6.19 -9.26 13.12
C GLY A 66 -5.83 -7.82 12.77
N GLU A 67 -4.67 -7.60 12.21
CA GLU A 67 -4.17 -6.27 11.85
C GLU A 67 -4.18 -6.09 10.35
N GLU A 68 -4.69 -4.97 9.88
CA GLU A 68 -4.70 -4.69 8.43
C GLU A 68 -3.34 -4.21 7.98
N HIS A 69 -2.89 -4.75 6.85
CA HIS A 69 -1.65 -4.35 6.21
C HIS A 69 -1.99 -3.94 4.78
N TYR A 70 -1.47 -2.80 4.35
CA TYR A 70 -1.71 -2.30 3.00
C TYR A 70 -0.44 -2.43 2.18
N ARG A 71 -0.63 -2.70 0.89
CA ARG A 71 0.48 -2.93 -0.03
C ARG A 71 0.54 -1.85 -1.10
N TRP A 72 1.74 -1.40 -1.35
CA TRP A 72 2.03 -0.48 -2.47
C TRP A 72 2.99 -1.18 -3.41
N CYS A 73 2.73 -1.06 -4.71
CA CYS A 73 3.44 -1.82 -5.73
C CYS A 73 4.30 -0.89 -6.58
N PHE A 74 5.49 -1.36 -6.92
CA PHE A 74 6.47 -0.54 -7.63
C PHE A 74 7.08 -1.32 -8.78
N SER A 75 7.53 -0.60 -9.80
CA SER A 75 8.15 -1.22 -10.96
C SER A 75 9.64 -1.43 -10.80
N ASP A 76 10.26 -0.81 -9.79
CA ASP A 76 11.68 -1.00 -9.56
C ASP A 76 11.99 -1.20 -8.09
N ILE A 77 13.07 -1.93 -7.85
CA ILE A 77 13.44 -2.35 -6.51
C ILE A 77 13.95 -1.19 -5.66
N ALA A 78 14.65 -0.24 -6.28
CA ALA A 78 15.23 0.87 -5.53
C ALA A 78 14.15 1.74 -4.92
N THR A 79 13.10 2.03 -5.67
CA THR A 79 11.99 2.83 -5.17
C THR A 79 11.26 2.09 -4.05
N ALA A 80 11.03 0.79 -4.23
CA ALA A 80 10.35 0.00 -3.20
C ALA A 80 11.16 -0.02 -1.91
N ARG A 81 12.47 -0.19 -2.00
CA ARG A 81 13.33 -0.18 -0.82
C ARG A 81 13.31 1.17 -0.11
N ALA A 82 13.30 2.25 -0.89
CA ALA A 82 13.25 3.59 -0.31
C ALA A 82 11.96 3.77 0.51
N VAL A 83 10.84 3.29 -0.02
CA VAL A 83 9.56 3.35 0.70
C VAL A 83 9.62 2.51 1.97
N ALA A 84 10.14 1.28 1.86
CA ALA A 84 10.23 0.40 3.02
C ALA A 84 11.08 1.02 4.12
N GLU A 85 12.20 1.62 3.76
CA GLU A 85 13.09 2.26 4.72
C GLU A 85 12.45 3.49 5.35
N GLN A 86 11.84 4.32 4.53
CA GLN A 86 11.28 5.57 5.01
C GLN A 86 10.06 5.36 5.90
N PHE A 87 9.24 4.37 5.58
CA PHE A 87 7.96 4.17 6.27
C PHE A 87 7.95 2.94 7.19
N GLY A 88 9.05 2.20 7.24
CA GLY A 88 9.15 1.07 8.17
C GLY A 88 8.41 -0.17 7.73
N GLY A 89 8.19 -0.34 6.45
CA GLY A 89 7.42 -1.46 5.94
C GLY A 89 8.25 -2.67 5.62
N ALA A 90 7.56 -3.77 5.34
CA ALA A 90 8.19 -5.00 4.87
C ALA A 90 8.25 -4.97 3.36
N PHE A 91 9.39 -5.37 2.81
CA PHE A 91 9.59 -5.39 1.37
C PHE A 91 9.48 -6.81 0.86
N TYR A 92 8.64 -7.00 -0.15
CA TYR A 92 8.46 -8.31 -0.79
C TYR A 92 8.83 -8.18 -2.26
N LYS A 93 9.64 -9.12 -2.75
CA LYS A 93 9.88 -9.21 -4.18
C LYS A 93 9.50 -10.62 -4.64
N PRO A 94 9.19 -10.77 -5.91
CA PRO A 94 8.80 -12.08 -6.43
C PRO A 94 9.93 -13.09 -6.34
#